data_9c13f14502b828715667c59adcb214c2
#
_entry.id   9c13f14502b828715667c59adcb214c2
#
_cell.length_a   1.000
_cell.length_b   1.000
_cell.length_c   1.000
_cell.angle_alpha   90.00
_cell.angle_beta   90.00
_cell.angle_gamma   90.00
#
_symmetry.space_group_name_H-M   'P 1'
#
loop_
_entity.id
_entity.type
_entity.pdbx_description
1 polymer ?
#
loop_
_entity_poly.entity_id
_entity_poly.type
_entity_poly.pdbx_seq_one_letter_code
_entity_poly.pdbx_strand_id
1 'polypeptide(L)'
;MTRMAELYREDQLCKNIDRIPLEISNRLNGNERCCVHKMRAVVKYKTMAILGFDRTDEKDELDPLSHYARMALDRTEKVSRFLTVVDEACTSCVKANYIISNLCKGCIAQPCINNCPKKAISRTRALGNSEMK
;
A
#
# COMPACT_ATOMS: atom_id res chain seq x y z
N MET A 1 -2.62 -3.35 -14.85
CA MET A 1 -2.24 -4.04 -16.11
C MET A 1 -2.63 -3.26 -17.36
N THR A 2 -3.86 -2.78 -17.46
CA THR A 2 -4.39 -2.09 -18.66
C THR A 2 -3.49 -0.93 -19.13
N ARG A 3 -3.08 -0.05 -18.19
CA ARG A 3 -2.26 1.12 -18.54
C ARG A 3 -0.88 0.78 -19.12
N MET A 4 -0.23 -0.27 -18.63
CA MET A 4 1.04 -0.74 -19.19
C MET A 4 0.87 -1.27 -20.63
N ALA A 5 -0.20 -2.02 -20.88
CA ALA A 5 -0.49 -2.56 -22.18
C ALA A 5 -0.83 -1.45 -23.21
N GLU A 6 -1.48 -0.38 -22.76
CA GLU A 6 -1.72 0.81 -23.56
C GLU A 6 -0.39 1.48 -23.95
N LEU A 7 0.46 1.78 -22.96
CA LEU A 7 1.76 2.39 -23.19
C LEU A 7 2.68 1.54 -24.10
N TYR A 8 2.59 0.22 -23.97
CA TYR A 8 3.34 -0.69 -24.84
C TYR A 8 2.86 -0.61 -26.29
N ARG A 9 1.53 -0.59 -26.51
CA ARG A 9 0.96 -0.45 -27.89
C ARG A 9 1.28 0.89 -28.53
N GLU A 10 1.39 1.96 -27.73
CA GLU A 10 1.73 3.31 -28.19
C GLU A 10 3.24 3.54 -28.36
N ASP A 11 4.07 2.52 -28.12
CA ASP A 11 5.54 2.62 -28.10
C ASP A 11 6.10 3.69 -27.16
N GLN A 12 5.35 3.97 -26.09
CA GLN A 12 5.67 4.98 -25.10
C GLN A 12 6.00 4.39 -23.72
N LEU A 13 6.16 3.07 -23.63
CA LEU A 13 6.37 2.38 -22.35
C LEU A 13 7.57 2.97 -21.60
N CYS A 14 8.75 3.01 -22.22
CA CYS A 14 9.96 3.50 -21.59
C CYS A 14 9.93 4.99 -21.22
N LYS A 15 9.08 5.79 -21.86
CA LYS A 15 8.99 7.24 -21.59
C LYS A 15 8.05 7.57 -20.44
N ASN A 16 6.97 6.81 -20.30
CA ASN A 16 5.86 7.16 -19.41
C ASN A 16 5.67 6.18 -18.25
N ILE A 17 6.37 5.06 -18.20
CA ILE A 17 6.21 4.05 -17.15
C ILE A 17 6.49 4.59 -15.75
N ASP A 18 7.42 5.52 -15.61
CA ASP A 18 7.79 6.16 -14.34
C ASP A 18 6.63 6.99 -13.74
N ARG A 19 5.63 7.35 -14.54
CA ARG A 19 4.44 8.09 -14.10
C ARG A 19 3.34 7.19 -13.55
N ILE A 20 3.36 5.90 -13.83
CA ILE A 20 2.32 4.96 -13.40
C ILE A 20 2.07 5.01 -11.88
N PRO A 21 3.10 4.99 -11.00
CA PRO A 21 2.88 5.10 -9.56
C PRO A 21 2.22 6.42 -9.14
N LEU A 22 2.49 7.50 -9.85
CA LEU A 22 1.89 8.82 -9.59
C LEU A 22 0.44 8.91 -10.06
N GLU A 23 0.14 8.32 -11.22
CA GLU A 23 -1.21 8.29 -11.79
C GLU A 23 -2.18 7.45 -10.95
N ILE A 24 -1.72 6.28 -10.48
CA ILE A 24 -2.55 5.36 -9.69
C ILE A 24 -2.72 5.85 -8.25
N SER A 25 -1.66 6.38 -7.64
CA SER A 25 -1.68 6.88 -6.27
C SER A 25 -1.60 8.42 -6.25
N ASN A 26 -2.75 9.04 -6.46
CA ASN A 26 -2.87 10.50 -6.39
C ASN A 26 -3.31 10.94 -4.98
N ARG A 27 -2.62 11.94 -4.41
CA ARG A 27 -2.93 12.51 -3.09
C ARG A 27 -4.38 13.01 -2.94
N LEU A 28 -5.05 13.30 -4.05
CA LEU A 28 -6.40 13.87 -4.05
C LEU A 28 -7.50 12.81 -3.90
N ASN A 29 -7.21 11.53 -4.12
CA ASN A 29 -8.25 10.50 -4.18
C ASN A 29 -8.70 9.95 -2.81
N GLY A 30 -8.07 10.32 -1.71
CA GLY A 30 -8.55 10.06 -0.33
C GLY A 30 -8.76 8.58 0.09
N ASN A 31 -8.69 7.64 -0.83
CA ASN A 31 -8.98 6.21 -0.61
C ASN A 31 -7.73 5.37 -0.31
N GLU A 32 -6.64 5.99 0.10
CA GLU A 32 -5.41 5.28 0.34
C GLU A 32 -5.45 4.53 1.68
N ARG A 33 -5.19 3.23 1.63
CA ARG A 33 -5.12 2.36 2.84
C ARG A 33 -3.95 2.71 3.77
N CYS A 34 -2.96 3.43 3.25
CA CYS A 34 -1.77 3.85 3.96
C CYS A 34 -1.32 5.21 3.43
N CYS A 35 -0.09 5.64 3.71
CA CYS A 35 0.43 6.87 3.13
C CYS A 35 0.66 6.72 1.61
N VAL A 36 0.57 7.83 0.89
CA VAL A 36 0.76 7.90 -0.57
C VAL A 36 2.11 7.33 -1.01
N HIS A 37 3.16 7.52 -0.21
CA HIS A 37 4.50 7.04 -0.54
C HIS A 37 4.57 5.51 -0.51
N LYS A 38 3.97 4.86 0.49
CA LYS A 38 3.88 3.40 0.54
C LYS A 38 3.08 2.85 -0.65
N MET A 39 1.97 3.49 -1.00
CA MET A 39 1.17 3.07 -2.15
C MET A 39 1.96 3.18 -3.46
N ARG A 40 2.73 4.25 -3.64
CA ARG A 40 3.59 4.41 -4.82
C ARG A 40 4.69 3.35 -4.88
N ALA A 41 5.34 3.03 -3.76
CA ALA A 41 6.31 1.94 -3.68
C ALA A 41 5.68 0.60 -4.05
N VAL A 42 4.49 0.28 -3.51
CA VAL A 42 3.75 -0.93 -3.87
C VAL A 42 3.45 -0.98 -5.37
N VAL A 43 3.04 0.14 -5.97
CA VAL A 43 2.78 0.20 -7.42
C VAL A 43 4.08 0.03 -8.21
N LYS A 44 5.21 0.64 -7.77
CA LYS A 44 6.54 0.47 -8.39
C LYS A 44 6.89 -1.02 -8.46
N TYR A 45 6.87 -1.74 -7.33
CA TYR A 45 7.24 -3.16 -7.29
C TYR A 45 6.25 -4.06 -8.04
N LYS A 46 4.96 -3.77 -8.01
CA LYS A 46 3.99 -4.49 -8.85
C LYS A 46 4.26 -4.28 -10.34
N THR A 47 4.67 -3.09 -10.74
CA THR A 47 5.05 -2.80 -12.13
C THR A 47 6.33 -3.53 -12.52
N MET A 48 7.35 -3.58 -11.64
CA MET A 48 8.55 -4.38 -11.83
C MET A 48 8.23 -5.87 -11.99
N ALA A 49 7.33 -6.41 -11.14
CA ALA A 49 6.89 -7.80 -11.24
C ALA A 49 6.22 -8.12 -12.60
N ILE A 50 5.41 -7.19 -13.13
CA ILE A 50 4.80 -7.35 -14.47
C ILE A 50 5.88 -7.36 -15.57
N LEU A 51 6.96 -6.60 -15.41
CA LEU A 51 8.12 -6.61 -16.30
C LEU A 51 9.00 -7.85 -16.13
N GLY A 52 8.70 -8.71 -15.14
CA GLY A 52 9.43 -9.94 -14.85
C GLY A 52 10.66 -9.75 -13.96
N PHE A 53 10.70 -8.69 -13.18
CA PHE A 53 11.73 -8.44 -12.17
C PHE A 53 11.16 -8.64 -10.76
N ASP A 54 12.02 -9.05 -9.84
CA ASP A 54 11.72 -9.14 -8.42
C ASP A 54 12.37 -7.96 -7.67
N ARG A 55 11.96 -7.76 -6.42
CA ARG A 55 12.58 -6.79 -5.52
C ARG A 55 14.08 -7.02 -5.37
N THR A 56 14.51 -8.27 -5.34
CA THR A 56 15.94 -8.64 -5.24
C THR A 56 16.78 -8.21 -6.45
N ASP A 57 16.13 -7.89 -7.58
CA ASP A 57 16.80 -7.40 -8.78
C ASP A 57 17.07 -5.88 -8.70
N GLU A 58 16.48 -5.19 -7.74
CA GLU A 58 16.71 -3.76 -7.49
C GLU A 58 18.05 -3.58 -6.77
N LYS A 59 18.99 -2.96 -7.45
CA LYS A 59 20.33 -2.65 -6.92
C LYS A 59 20.39 -1.26 -6.29
N ASP A 60 19.60 -0.34 -6.81
CA ASP A 60 19.50 1.03 -6.34
C ASP A 60 18.02 1.43 -6.29
N GLU A 61 17.57 1.94 -5.13
CA GLU A 61 16.20 2.43 -4.95
C GLU A 61 15.86 3.61 -5.88
N LEU A 62 16.90 4.33 -6.36
CA LEU A 62 16.76 5.45 -7.27
C LEU A 62 16.58 5.03 -8.73
N ASP A 63 16.79 3.75 -9.06
CA ASP A 63 16.61 3.25 -10.41
C ASP A 63 15.14 3.46 -10.88
N PRO A 64 14.95 4.16 -12.01
CA PRO A 64 13.63 4.42 -12.55
C PRO A 64 13.04 3.15 -13.18
N LEU A 65 11.71 3.05 -13.20
CA LEU A 65 11.01 1.95 -13.86
C LEU A 65 11.33 1.85 -15.35
N SER A 66 11.66 2.96 -15.99
CA SER A 66 12.10 3.01 -17.40
C SER A 66 13.38 2.22 -17.66
N HIS A 67 14.28 2.09 -16.65
CA HIS A 67 15.45 1.25 -16.73
C HIS A 67 15.04 -0.24 -16.87
N TYR A 68 14.16 -0.70 -15.98
CA TYR A 68 13.64 -2.07 -16.01
C TYR A 68 12.80 -2.36 -17.27
N ALA A 69 12.06 -1.35 -17.76
CA ALA A 69 11.29 -1.49 -19.00
C ALA A 69 12.19 -1.75 -20.22
N ARG A 70 13.32 -1.05 -20.34
CA ARG A 70 14.32 -1.28 -21.40
C ARG A 70 14.90 -2.67 -21.30
N MET A 71 15.35 -3.07 -20.09
CA MET A 71 15.88 -4.42 -19.87
C MET A 71 14.86 -5.51 -20.20
N ALA A 72 13.57 -5.26 -19.92
CA ALA A 72 12.50 -6.21 -20.26
C ALA A 72 12.28 -6.34 -21.76
N LEU A 73 12.38 -5.23 -22.52
CA LEU A 73 12.23 -5.22 -23.97
C LEU A 73 13.44 -5.85 -24.69
N ASP A 74 14.64 -5.65 -24.16
CA ASP A 74 15.88 -6.22 -24.72
C ASP A 74 16.06 -7.72 -24.39
N ARG A 75 15.22 -8.25 -23.49
CA ARG A 75 15.30 -9.63 -23.04
C ARG A 75 14.87 -10.60 -24.13
N THR A 76 15.74 -11.53 -24.48
CA THR A 76 15.44 -12.64 -25.41
C THR A 76 14.95 -13.89 -24.68
N GLU A 77 15.34 -14.07 -23.42
CA GLU A 77 14.98 -15.23 -22.62
C GLU A 77 13.64 -15.07 -21.92
N LYS A 78 12.91 -16.19 -21.79
CA LYS A 78 11.65 -16.21 -21.05
C LYS A 78 11.91 -16.09 -19.55
N VAL A 79 11.07 -15.33 -18.88
CA VAL A 79 11.09 -15.24 -17.42
C VAL A 79 10.70 -16.59 -16.81
N SER A 80 11.57 -17.18 -16.01
CA SER A 80 11.32 -18.47 -15.36
C SER A 80 10.56 -18.34 -14.05
N ARG A 81 10.39 -17.13 -13.53
CA ARG A 81 9.71 -16.90 -12.25
C ARG A 81 8.20 -16.92 -12.43
N PHE A 82 7.53 -17.79 -11.67
CA PHE A 82 6.06 -17.89 -11.66
C PHE A 82 5.40 -17.04 -10.57
N LEU A 83 6.15 -16.64 -9.56
CA LEU A 83 5.63 -15.92 -8.40
C LEU A 83 6.62 -14.85 -7.96
N THR A 84 6.11 -13.66 -7.72
CA THR A 84 6.87 -12.55 -7.12
C THR A 84 6.13 -12.07 -5.88
N VAL A 85 6.85 -11.96 -4.77
CA VAL A 85 6.31 -11.45 -3.50
C VAL A 85 6.69 -9.98 -3.36
N VAL A 86 5.68 -9.14 -3.11
CA VAL A 86 5.86 -7.71 -2.87
C VAL A 86 5.59 -7.44 -1.39
N ASP A 87 6.65 -7.43 -0.57
CA ASP A 87 6.55 -7.27 0.89
C ASP A 87 5.93 -5.92 1.28
N GLU A 88 6.18 -4.88 0.51
CA GLU A 88 5.64 -3.55 0.72
C GLU A 88 4.11 -3.52 0.59
N ALA A 89 3.54 -4.48 -0.15
CA ALA A 89 2.09 -4.64 -0.25
C ALA A 89 1.47 -5.30 0.98
N CYS A 90 2.29 -5.80 1.90
CA CYS A 90 1.82 -6.41 3.14
C CYS A 90 1.00 -5.41 3.96
N THR A 91 -0.23 -5.80 4.27
CA THR A 91 -1.17 -5.00 5.08
C THR A 91 -1.14 -5.37 6.56
N SER A 92 -0.21 -6.20 6.98
CA SER A 92 0.00 -6.54 8.40
C SER A 92 0.62 -5.38 9.20
N CYS A 93 0.47 -4.14 8.73
CA CYS A 93 0.53 -3.01 9.65
C CYS A 93 -0.40 -3.37 10.79
N VAL A 94 0.16 -3.57 11.96
CA VAL A 94 -0.58 -3.80 13.19
C VAL A 94 -1.69 -2.75 13.20
N LYS A 95 -2.93 -3.15 12.98
CA LYS A 95 -4.04 -2.31 13.37
C LYS A 95 -3.79 -2.14 14.85
N ALA A 96 -3.39 -0.94 15.27
CA ALA A 96 -3.25 -0.64 16.69
C ALA A 96 -4.67 -0.75 17.28
N ASN A 97 -5.04 -1.97 17.63
CA ASN A 97 -6.27 -2.23 18.35
C ASN A 97 -5.97 -1.84 19.80
N TYR A 98 -6.26 -0.58 20.10
CA TYR A 98 -6.36 -0.18 21.50
C TYR A 98 -7.59 -0.86 22.07
N ILE A 99 -7.38 -1.83 22.93
CA ILE A 99 -8.46 -2.54 23.63
C ILE A 99 -8.59 -1.92 25.00
N ILE A 100 -9.79 -1.46 25.37
CA ILE A 100 -10.09 -1.09 26.74
C ILE A 100 -10.36 -2.40 27.49
N SER A 101 -9.41 -2.77 28.36
CA SER A 101 -9.51 -4.02 29.10
C SER A 101 -10.66 -3.96 30.14
N ASN A 102 -11.04 -5.12 30.66
CA ASN A 102 -12.00 -5.27 31.74
C ASN A 102 -11.55 -4.64 33.08
N LEU A 103 -10.30 -4.15 33.17
CA LEU A 103 -9.81 -3.33 34.27
C LEU A 103 -10.37 -1.91 34.29
N CYS A 104 -11.08 -1.51 33.21
CA CYS A 104 -11.75 -0.21 33.15
C CYS A 104 -12.82 -0.11 34.24
N LYS A 105 -12.64 0.84 35.17
CA LYS A 105 -13.60 1.08 36.26
C LYS A 105 -14.86 1.82 35.86
N GLY A 106 -15.03 2.17 34.58
CA GLY A 106 -16.22 2.86 34.08
C GLY A 106 -16.51 4.18 34.80
N CYS A 107 -15.50 5.04 34.96
CA CYS A 107 -15.61 6.30 35.71
C CYS A 107 -16.76 7.19 35.19
N ILE A 108 -17.40 7.95 36.10
CA ILE A 108 -18.57 8.81 35.78
C ILE A 108 -18.19 9.90 34.78
N ALA A 109 -16.99 10.50 34.90
CA ALA A 109 -16.54 11.60 34.05
C ALA A 109 -16.25 11.19 32.60
N GLN A 110 -16.01 9.90 32.33
CA GLN A 110 -15.77 9.33 30.99
C GLN A 110 -14.82 10.16 30.10
N PRO A 111 -13.65 10.61 30.58
CA PRO A 111 -12.82 11.53 29.83
C PRO A 111 -12.32 10.91 28.51
N CYS A 112 -12.11 9.58 28.46
CA CYS A 112 -11.71 8.87 27.27
C CYS A 112 -12.80 8.90 26.17
N ILE A 113 -14.08 8.85 26.52
CA ILE A 113 -15.20 8.91 25.59
C ILE A 113 -15.41 10.36 25.13
N ASN A 114 -15.44 11.29 26.09
CA ASN A 114 -15.73 12.70 25.83
C ASN A 114 -14.63 13.38 24.99
N ASN A 115 -13.38 13.00 25.17
CA ASN A 115 -12.25 13.56 24.42
C ASN A 115 -11.84 12.74 23.18
N CYS A 116 -12.58 11.70 22.80
CA CYS A 116 -12.26 10.93 21.61
C CYS A 116 -12.71 11.68 20.35
N PRO A 117 -11.79 12.26 19.53
CA PRO A 117 -12.17 13.05 18.36
C PRO A 117 -12.85 12.19 17.28
N LYS A 118 -12.58 10.89 17.28
CA LYS A 118 -13.15 9.91 16.34
C LYS A 118 -14.48 9.33 16.82
N LYS A 119 -14.90 9.62 18.06
CA LYS A 119 -16.07 9.01 18.73
C LYS A 119 -16.06 7.47 18.63
N ALA A 120 -14.87 6.88 18.65
CA ALA A 120 -14.66 5.45 18.45
C ALA A 120 -14.81 4.62 19.74
N ILE A 121 -15.07 5.27 20.87
CA ILE A 121 -15.21 4.63 22.17
C ILE A 121 -16.67 4.70 22.59
N SER A 122 -17.30 3.56 22.82
CA SER A 122 -18.65 3.47 23.34
C SER A 122 -18.71 2.61 24.59
N ARG A 123 -19.70 2.84 25.45
CA ARG A 123 -19.92 2.04 26.66
C ARG A 123 -21.00 1.00 26.38
N THR A 124 -20.67 -0.27 26.49
CA THR A 124 -21.65 -1.35 26.47
C THR A 124 -22.28 -1.51 27.85
N ARG A 125 -23.59 -1.43 27.93
CA ARG A 125 -24.34 -1.48 29.21
C ARG A 125 -24.24 -2.83 29.93
N ALA A 126 -23.92 -3.92 29.23
CA ALA A 126 -24.06 -5.27 29.77
C ALA A 126 -22.99 -5.68 30.81
N LEU A 127 -21.79 -5.07 30.79
CA LEU A 127 -20.68 -5.47 31.69
C LEU A 127 -19.83 -4.29 32.17
N GLY A 128 -20.27 -3.05 32.02
CA GLY A 128 -19.47 -1.87 32.43
C GLY A 128 -18.19 -1.62 31.62
N ASN A 129 -17.95 -2.38 30.59
CA ASN A 129 -16.78 -2.27 29.74
C ASN A 129 -17.05 -1.30 28.58
N SER A 130 -16.03 -0.52 28.23
CA SER A 130 -16.04 0.34 27.07
C SER A 130 -15.43 -0.38 25.87
N GLU A 131 -16.11 -0.44 24.75
CA GLU A 131 -15.58 -1.01 23.51
C GLU A 131 -15.21 0.10 22.55
N MET A 132 -14.17 -0.14 21.75
CA MET A 132 -13.81 0.71 20.62
C MET A 132 -14.47 0.17 19.35
N LYS A 133 -15.08 1.09 18.60
CA LYS A 133 -15.60 0.81 17.26
C LYS A 133 -14.54 1.09 16.19
#